data_ef5a709db8c924a7ac3640163bfed836
#
_entry.id   ef5a709db8c924a7ac3640163bfed836
#
_cell.length_a   1.000
_cell.length_b   1.000
_cell.length_c   1.000
_cell.angle_alpha   90.00
_cell.angle_beta   90.00
_cell.angle_gamma   90.00
#
_symmetry.space_group_name_H-M   'P 1'
#
loop_
_entity.id
_entity.type
_entity.pdbx_description
1 polymer ?
#
loop_
_entity_poly.entity_id
_entity_poly.type
_entity_poly.pdbx_seq_one_letter_code
_entity_poly.pdbx_strand_id
1 'polypeptide(L)'
;MMQSQAGFVLKRFQPNKSKSTILSMHEGKFDLSFRKFNDCFKLWPGMLVSFNVERAYKTIFGSNIQILATPNLSENQSIFFMHHILELCYFFVPSNKPCPEIFNFLKHFFLFFDQEITAPKYLNFTQKIFVSKLFSLFGFFSHDPISRYLAVHETLTTTFVDFSIEQKVEFLEKHLSLAQEKDLDEWILESLKIHPHSHLFKTTLFVYKQ
;
A
#
# COMPACT_ATOMS: atom_id res chain seq x y z
N MET A 1 28.21 12.93 3.04
CA MET A 1 28.09 11.47 3.17
C MET A 1 26.87 11.02 2.37
N MET A 2 27.02 10.04 1.49
CA MET A 2 25.87 9.39 0.83
C MET A 2 25.21 8.45 1.83
N GLN A 3 23.95 8.64 2.11
CA GLN A 3 23.18 7.81 3.02
C GLN A 3 22.35 6.81 2.22
N SER A 4 22.55 5.52 2.47
CA SER A 4 21.72 4.48 1.87
C SER A 4 20.36 4.45 2.56
N GLN A 5 19.30 4.41 1.78
CA GLN A 5 17.91 4.36 2.25
C GLN A 5 17.14 3.27 1.51
N ALA A 6 16.05 2.81 2.13
CA ALA A 6 15.07 1.93 1.49
C ALA A 6 13.73 2.65 1.32
N GLY A 7 13.01 2.32 0.26
CA GLY A 7 11.70 2.91 0.00
C GLY A 7 10.87 2.10 -0.98
N PHE A 8 9.55 2.23 -0.85
CA PHE A 8 8.58 1.69 -1.81
C PHE A 8 8.35 2.66 -2.96
N VAL A 9 8.36 2.14 -4.17
CA VAL A 9 7.99 2.89 -5.36
C VAL A 9 6.46 3.04 -5.39
N LEU A 10 5.94 4.24 -5.10
CA LEU A 10 4.50 4.52 -5.14
C LEU A 10 4.03 4.78 -6.56
N LYS A 11 4.79 5.57 -7.30
CA LYS A 11 4.41 6.01 -8.64
C LYS A 11 5.65 6.20 -9.50
N ARG A 12 5.55 5.77 -10.74
CA ARG A 12 6.50 6.09 -11.81
C ARG A 12 5.93 7.19 -12.69
N PHE A 13 6.71 8.22 -12.93
CA PHE A 13 6.35 9.22 -13.93
C PHE A 13 6.58 8.66 -15.35
N GLN A 14 5.91 9.25 -16.33
CA GLN A 14 5.95 8.78 -17.73
C GLN A 14 7.38 8.54 -18.25
N PRO A 15 7.55 7.70 -19.29
CA PRO A 15 8.84 7.21 -19.76
C PRO A 15 9.91 8.28 -20.01
N ASN A 16 9.48 9.51 -20.30
CA ASN A 16 10.38 10.64 -20.60
C ASN A 16 10.85 11.40 -19.36
N LYS A 17 10.44 10.98 -18.16
CA LYS A 17 10.89 11.62 -16.92
C LYS A 17 11.64 10.61 -16.07
N SER A 18 12.92 10.89 -15.84
CA SER A 18 13.78 10.12 -14.94
C SER A 18 13.41 10.38 -13.47
N LYS A 19 12.14 10.13 -13.10
CA LYS A 19 11.60 10.48 -11.79
C LYS A 19 10.58 9.44 -11.31
N SER A 20 10.65 9.11 -10.01
CA SER A 20 9.67 8.25 -9.33
C SER A 20 9.32 8.84 -7.97
N THR A 21 8.07 8.67 -7.52
CA THR A 21 7.70 8.98 -6.14
C THR A 21 7.99 7.77 -5.27
N ILE A 22 8.77 7.98 -4.23
CA ILE A 22 9.20 6.97 -3.26
C ILE A 22 8.58 7.29 -1.90
N LEU A 23 8.21 6.25 -1.17
CA LEU A 23 7.89 6.31 0.25
C LEU A 23 8.99 5.64 1.04
N SER A 24 9.76 6.41 1.81
CA SER A 24 10.78 5.89 2.71
C SER A 24 10.35 6.00 4.18
N MET A 25 10.92 5.15 5.03
CA MET A 25 10.63 5.14 6.45
C MET A 25 11.02 6.47 7.14
N HIS A 26 12.13 7.06 6.74
CA HIS A 26 12.75 8.18 7.43
C HIS A 26 12.39 9.54 6.85
N GLU A 27 12.12 9.61 5.55
CA GLU A 27 11.84 10.88 4.87
C GLU A 27 10.38 11.03 4.44
N GLY A 28 9.58 9.95 4.58
CA GLY A 28 8.21 9.91 4.08
C GLY A 28 8.14 9.85 2.56
N LYS A 29 7.15 10.50 1.99
CA LYS A 29 6.93 10.53 0.53
C LYS A 29 7.71 11.68 -0.11
N PHE A 30 8.49 11.37 -1.13
CA PHE A 30 9.23 12.36 -1.92
C PHE A 30 9.46 11.88 -3.35
N ASP A 31 9.83 12.81 -4.21
CA ASP A 31 10.17 12.53 -5.59
C ASP A 31 11.67 12.33 -5.74
N LEU A 32 12.06 11.16 -6.21
CA LEU A 32 13.43 10.77 -6.49
C LEU A 32 13.72 10.91 -7.99
N SER A 33 14.70 11.73 -8.34
CA SER A 33 15.17 11.92 -9.71
C SER A 33 16.39 11.04 -9.97
N PHE A 34 16.56 10.55 -11.19
CA PHE A 34 17.68 9.70 -11.58
C PHE A 34 18.54 10.40 -12.63
N ARG A 35 19.84 10.42 -12.41
CA ARG A 35 20.79 11.00 -13.38
C ARG A 35 20.93 10.13 -14.63
N LYS A 36 20.81 8.80 -14.45
CA LYS A 36 20.83 7.84 -15.55
C LYS A 36 19.41 7.37 -15.83
N PHE A 37 18.96 7.54 -17.05
CA PHE A 37 17.62 7.15 -17.49
C PHE A 37 17.36 5.64 -17.30
N ASN A 38 18.38 4.81 -17.52
CA ASN A 38 18.29 3.36 -17.34
C ASN A 38 17.94 2.94 -15.90
N ASP A 39 18.30 3.72 -14.89
CA ASP A 39 17.99 3.40 -13.50
C ASP A 39 16.49 3.53 -13.21
N CYS A 40 15.81 4.46 -13.87
CA CYS A 40 14.38 4.65 -13.73
C CYS A 40 13.54 3.55 -14.41
N PHE A 41 14.03 2.96 -15.50
CA PHE A 41 13.28 1.94 -16.26
C PHE A 41 13.06 0.64 -15.49
N LYS A 42 13.94 0.33 -14.55
CA LYS A 42 13.87 -0.89 -13.75
C LYS A 42 12.85 -0.80 -12.60
N LEU A 43 12.34 0.41 -12.33
CA LEU A 43 11.47 0.66 -11.18
C LEU A 43 9.99 0.55 -11.59
N TRP A 44 9.27 -0.30 -10.86
CA TRP A 44 7.82 -0.44 -10.99
C TRP A 44 7.12 -0.11 -9.68
N PRO A 45 5.90 0.43 -9.71
CA PRO A 45 5.10 0.62 -8.50
C PRO A 45 5.00 -0.67 -7.67
N GLY A 46 5.15 -0.54 -6.36
CA GLY A 46 5.14 -1.67 -5.44
C GLY A 46 6.51 -2.27 -5.12
N MET A 47 7.54 -2.00 -5.92
CA MET A 47 8.88 -2.48 -5.59
C MET A 47 9.43 -1.81 -4.33
N LEU A 48 10.06 -2.60 -3.47
CA LEU A 48 10.94 -2.12 -2.42
C LEU A 48 12.36 -2.03 -2.97
N VAL A 49 12.96 -0.86 -2.86
CA VAL A 49 14.29 -0.58 -3.40
C VAL A 49 15.19 0.05 -2.36
N SER A 50 16.49 -0.21 -2.44
CA SER A 50 17.52 0.58 -1.75
C SER A 50 18.19 1.51 -2.75
N PHE A 51 18.61 2.68 -2.27
CA PHE A 51 19.25 3.72 -3.08
C PHE A 51 20.06 4.66 -2.19
N ASN A 52 21.08 5.28 -2.80
CA ASN A 52 21.81 6.37 -2.18
C ASN A 52 21.16 7.70 -2.55
N VAL A 53 21.08 8.61 -1.58
CA VAL A 53 20.49 9.95 -1.74
C VAL A 53 21.56 11.00 -1.85
N GLU A 54 21.44 11.86 -2.86
CA GLU A 54 22.18 13.10 -3.01
C GLU A 54 21.18 14.26 -3.14
N ARG A 55 21.31 15.27 -2.31
CA ARG A 55 20.45 16.47 -2.36
C ARG A 55 21.19 17.59 -3.08
N ALA A 56 20.59 18.10 -4.15
CA ALA A 56 21.08 19.28 -4.86
C ALA A 56 19.94 20.28 -5.01
N TYR A 57 20.05 21.41 -4.31
CA TYR A 57 18.99 22.42 -4.21
C TYR A 57 17.64 21.81 -3.76
N LYS A 58 16.61 21.90 -4.62
CA LYS A 58 15.26 21.36 -4.38
C LYS A 58 15.06 19.95 -4.92
N THR A 59 16.11 19.35 -5.52
CA THR A 59 16.00 18.04 -6.17
C THR A 59 16.73 16.99 -5.36
N ILE A 60 16.07 15.86 -5.18
CA ILE A 60 16.65 14.67 -4.56
C ILE A 60 17.02 13.71 -5.68
N PHE A 61 18.31 13.38 -5.77
CA PHE A 61 18.83 12.43 -6.76
C PHE A 61 19.09 11.08 -6.11
N GLY A 62 18.68 10.01 -6.81
CA GLY A 62 18.98 8.64 -6.46
C GLY A 62 20.11 8.06 -7.31
N SER A 63 20.96 7.26 -6.67
CA SER A 63 22.00 6.48 -7.32
C SER A 63 22.15 5.11 -6.65
N ASN A 64 22.86 4.18 -7.28
CA ASN A 64 23.12 2.83 -6.76
C ASN A 64 21.83 2.09 -6.36
N ILE A 65 20.87 2.07 -7.28
CA ILE A 65 19.56 1.48 -7.02
C ILE A 65 19.67 -0.04 -7.05
N GLN A 66 19.19 -0.68 -5.98
CA GLN A 66 19.06 -2.12 -5.86
C GLN A 66 17.63 -2.47 -5.55
N ILE A 67 17.07 -3.43 -6.26
CA ILE A 67 15.74 -3.99 -5.99
C ILE A 67 15.90 -4.97 -4.82
N LEU A 68 15.22 -4.68 -3.71
CA LEU A 68 15.22 -5.53 -2.52
C LEU A 68 14.09 -6.56 -2.57
N ALA A 69 12.92 -6.15 -3.07
CA ALA A 69 11.77 -7.01 -3.25
C ALA A 69 10.88 -6.51 -4.40
N THR A 70 10.26 -7.44 -5.08
CA THR A 70 9.20 -7.20 -6.06
C THR A 70 7.92 -7.87 -5.57
N PRO A 71 6.75 -7.24 -5.71
CA PRO A 71 5.50 -7.92 -5.37
C PRO A 71 5.29 -9.12 -6.28
N ASN A 72 5.01 -10.27 -5.69
CA ASN A 72 4.66 -11.49 -6.43
C ASN A 72 3.12 -11.52 -6.60
N LEU A 73 2.64 -10.98 -7.70
CA LEU A 73 1.21 -10.86 -7.97
C LEU A 73 0.86 -11.72 -9.18
N SER A 74 0.27 -12.86 -8.92
CA SER A 74 -0.15 -13.81 -9.96
C SER A 74 -1.51 -13.48 -10.58
N GLU A 75 -2.37 -12.76 -9.87
CA GLU A 75 -3.75 -12.48 -10.29
C GLU A 75 -4.00 -11.00 -10.58
N ASN A 76 -4.82 -10.72 -11.61
CA ASN A 76 -5.19 -9.36 -11.99
C ASN A 76 -5.83 -8.56 -10.84
N GLN A 77 -6.68 -9.21 -10.03
CA GLN A 77 -7.33 -8.59 -8.88
C GLN A 77 -6.32 -8.10 -7.85
N SER A 78 -5.31 -8.90 -7.55
CA SER A 78 -4.23 -8.53 -6.63
C SER A 78 -3.40 -7.37 -7.17
N ILE A 79 -3.19 -7.31 -8.48
CA ILE A 79 -2.49 -6.18 -9.13
C ILE A 79 -3.28 -4.89 -8.98
N PHE A 80 -4.59 -4.89 -9.25
CA PHE A 80 -5.44 -3.71 -9.10
C PHE A 80 -5.51 -3.24 -7.67
N PHE A 81 -5.63 -4.18 -6.73
CA PHE A 81 -5.65 -3.85 -5.32
C PHE A 81 -4.32 -3.27 -4.83
N MET A 82 -3.19 -3.84 -5.23
CA MET A 82 -1.87 -3.27 -4.95
C MET A 82 -1.79 -1.81 -5.46
N HIS A 83 -2.20 -1.59 -6.70
CA HIS A 83 -2.20 -0.23 -7.25
C HIS A 83 -3.12 0.70 -6.46
N HIS A 84 -4.25 0.21 -5.94
CA HIS A 84 -5.13 0.99 -5.08
C HIS A 84 -4.44 1.41 -3.79
N ILE A 85 -3.80 0.49 -3.08
CA ILE A 85 -3.02 0.79 -1.86
C ILE A 85 -1.92 1.83 -2.13
N LEU A 86 -1.18 1.67 -3.24
CA LEU A 86 -0.14 2.62 -3.62
C LEU A 86 -0.70 4.00 -4.00
N GLU A 87 -1.85 4.03 -4.66
CA GLU A 87 -2.56 5.27 -5.01
C GLU A 87 -3.04 6.00 -3.75
N LEU A 88 -3.61 5.29 -2.77
CA LEU A 88 -3.97 5.85 -1.48
C LEU A 88 -2.75 6.44 -0.76
N CYS A 89 -1.64 5.70 -0.68
CA CYS A 89 -0.40 6.22 -0.11
C CYS A 89 0.11 7.46 -0.86
N TYR A 90 0.01 7.46 -2.20
CA TYR A 90 0.43 8.59 -3.00
C TYR A 90 -0.36 9.87 -2.70
N PHE A 91 -1.67 9.77 -2.48
CA PHE A 91 -2.51 10.95 -2.23
C PHE A 91 -2.54 11.35 -0.75
N PHE A 92 -2.68 10.42 0.17
CA PHE A 92 -2.89 10.72 1.59
C PHE A 92 -1.60 10.94 2.39
N VAL A 93 -0.49 10.31 2.02
CA VAL A 93 0.77 10.52 2.76
C VAL A 93 1.32 11.91 2.47
N PRO A 94 1.60 12.72 3.51
CA PRO A 94 2.19 14.04 3.33
C PRO A 94 3.62 13.93 2.78
N SER A 95 4.01 14.86 1.93
CA SER A 95 5.36 14.91 1.37
C SER A 95 6.39 15.35 2.41
N ASN A 96 7.57 14.73 2.36
CA ASN A 96 8.74 15.07 3.19
C ASN A 96 8.47 15.02 4.71
N LYS A 97 7.58 14.12 5.15
CA LYS A 97 7.33 13.84 6.57
C LYS A 97 7.53 12.36 6.82
N PRO A 98 8.36 11.96 7.80
CA PRO A 98 8.51 10.56 8.19
C PRO A 98 7.16 9.91 8.51
N CYS A 99 6.96 8.69 8.02
CA CYS A 99 5.75 7.90 8.29
C CYS A 99 6.11 6.41 8.42
N PRO A 100 6.84 6.05 9.50
CA PRO A 100 7.33 4.68 9.68
C PRO A 100 6.21 3.66 9.78
N GLU A 101 5.06 4.03 10.33
CA GLU A 101 3.90 3.15 10.48
C GLU A 101 3.33 2.74 9.12
N ILE A 102 3.17 3.70 8.20
CA ILE A 102 2.68 3.43 6.85
C ILE A 102 3.71 2.62 6.06
N PHE A 103 5.00 2.90 6.22
CA PHE A 103 6.07 2.11 5.61
C PHE A 103 6.04 0.65 6.08
N ASN A 104 5.92 0.42 7.38
CA ASN A 104 5.83 -0.91 7.97
C ASN A 104 4.53 -1.61 7.55
N PHE A 105 3.42 -0.88 7.46
CA PHE A 105 2.17 -1.41 6.93
C PHE A 105 2.34 -1.94 5.50
N LEU A 106 2.96 -1.16 4.61
CA LEU A 106 3.23 -1.62 3.24
C LEU A 106 4.14 -2.85 3.21
N LYS A 107 5.15 -2.89 4.08
CA LYS A 107 6.01 -4.06 4.19
C LYS A 107 5.24 -5.32 4.59
N HIS A 108 4.37 -5.23 5.60
CA HIS A 108 3.49 -6.34 6.00
C HIS A 108 2.48 -6.69 4.90
N PHE A 109 1.90 -5.70 4.26
CA PHE A 109 0.98 -5.89 3.14
C PHE A 109 1.61 -6.73 2.03
N PHE A 110 2.83 -6.38 1.59
CA PHE A 110 3.52 -7.14 0.55
C PHE A 110 3.89 -8.56 1.00
N LEU A 111 4.31 -8.75 2.23
CA LEU A 111 4.56 -10.10 2.78
C LEU A 111 3.29 -10.94 2.84
N PHE A 112 2.16 -10.34 3.21
CA PHE A 112 0.87 -11.03 3.28
C PHE A 112 0.39 -11.49 1.89
N PHE A 113 0.51 -10.65 0.88
CA PHE A 113 0.12 -11.01 -0.49
C PHE A 113 1.10 -11.97 -1.19
N ASP A 114 2.32 -12.06 -0.71
CA ASP A 114 3.34 -12.98 -1.25
C ASP A 114 3.11 -14.43 -0.81
N GLN A 115 2.25 -14.67 0.17
CA GLN A 115 2.04 -15.99 0.78
C GLN A 115 0.81 -16.74 0.25
N GLU A 116 0.46 -16.60 -1.03
CA GLU A 116 -0.66 -17.35 -1.65
C GLU A 116 -1.89 -17.46 -0.73
N ILE A 117 -2.56 -16.33 -0.49
CA ILE A 117 -3.74 -16.37 0.34
C ILE A 117 -4.99 -16.41 -0.50
N THR A 118 -5.67 -17.50 -0.29
CA THR A 118 -7.08 -17.63 -0.02
C THR A 118 -7.98 -17.86 -1.21
N ALA A 119 -8.94 -18.71 -0.94
CA ALA A 119 -10.12 -18.84 -1.78
C ALA A 119 -10.63 -17.44 -2.17
N PRO A 120 -10.94 -17.21 -3.46
CA PRO A 120 -11.37 -15.89 -3.98
C PRO A 120 -12.48 -15.21 -3.17
N LYS A 121 -13.31 -16.02 -2.49
CA LYS A 121 -14.40 -15.60 -1.61
C LYS A 121 -13.95 -14.63 -0.49
N TYR A 122 -12.75 -14.81 0.06
CA TYR A 122 -12.28 -14.02 1.21
C TYR A 122 -11.34 -12.88 0.81
N LEU A 123 -10.89 -12.88 -0.43
CA LEU A 123 -9.92 -11.89 -0.92
C LEU A 123 -10.47 -10.48 -0.80
N ASN A 124 -11.71 -10.24 -1.24
CA ASN A 124 -12.33 -8.92 -1.21
C ASN A 124 -12.43 -8.37 0.22
N PHE A 125 -12.88 -9.19 1.17
CA PHE A 125 -13.00 -8.76 2.56
C PHE A 125 -11.64 -8.43 3.18
N THR A 126 -10.65 -9.29 2.97
CA THR A 126 -9.27 -9.05 3.42
C THR A 126 -8.73 -7.74 2.85
N GLN A 127 -8.96 -7.46 1.58
CA GLN A 127 -8.58 -6.22 0.93
C GLN A 127 -9.21 -4.99 1.61
N LYS A 128 -10.50 -5.06 1.95
CA LYS A 128 -11.23 -3.99 2.65
C LYS A 128 -10.68 -3.74 4.05
N ILE A 129 -10.31 -4.80 4.78
CA ILE A 129 -9.65 -4.68 6.09
C ILE A 129 -8.30 -3.95 5.97
N PHE A 130 -7.51 -4.28 4.96
CA PHE A 130 -6.24 -3.59 4.72
C PHE A 130 -6.45 -2.10 4.41
N VAL A 131 -7.44 -1.75 3.60
CA VAL A 131 -7.78 -0.35 3.32
C VAL A 131 -8.24 0.37 4.59
N SER A 132 -9.06 -0.27 5.41
CA SER A 132 -9.54 0.31 6.68
C SER A 132 -8.39 0.60 7.64
N LYS A 133 -7.42 -0.31 7.74
CA LYS A 133 -6.22 -0.08 8.55
C LYS A 133 -5.38 1.06 8.00
N LEU A 134 -5.23 1.14 6.69
CA LEU A 134 -4.51 2.23 6.05
C LEU A 134 -5.18 3.58 6.31
N PHE A 135 -6.51 3.67 6.25
CA PHE A 135 -7.24 4.88 6.61
C PHE A 135 -7.08 5.25 8.07
N SER A 136 -7.09 4.28 8.98
CA SER A 136 -6.77 4.52 10.39
C SER A 136 -5.37 5.15 10.54
N LEU A 137 -4.37 4.67 9.81
CA LEU A 137 -3.02 5.24 9.79
C LEU A 137 -2.97 6.66 9.18
N PHE A 138 -3.88 7.00 8.28
CA PHE A 138 -4.04 8.36 7.78
C PHE A 138 -4.79 9.30 8.74
N GLY A 139 -5.29 8.78 9.87
CA GLY A 139 -6.05 9.55 10.86
C GLY A 139 -7.55 9.60 10.59
N PHE A 140 -8.08 8.78 9.69
CA PHE A 140 -9.52 8.60 9.55
C PHE A 140 -10.00 7.64 10.62
N PHE A 141 -10.63 8.19 11.65
CA PHE A 141 -11.23 7.41 12.71
C PHE A 141 -12.70 7.20 12.39
N SER A 142 -13.15 5.95 12.42
CA SER A 142 -14.55 5.65 12.29
C SER A 142 -15.18 5.41 13.65
N HIS A 143 -16.51 5.61 13.69
CA HIS A 143 -17.32 5.20 14.80
C HIS A 143 -17.38 3.67 14.90
N ASP A 144 -17.51 3.18 16.10
CA ASP A 144 -17.63 1.84 16.66
C ASP A 144 -17.65 0.54 15.80
N PRO A 145 -18.30 0.40 14.64
CA PRO A 145 -18.26 -0.87 13.92
C PRO A 145 -16.88 -1.27 13.39
N ILE A 146 -16.02 -0.30 13.09
CA ILE A 146 -14.74 -0.54 12.38
C ILE A 146 -13.60 -0.89 13.33
N SER A 147 -13.69 -0.58 14.61
CA SER A 147 -12.71 -1.02 15.61
C SER A 147 -12.52 -2.54 15.61
N ARG A 148 -13.59 -3.30 15.34
CA ARG A 148 -13.53 -4.76 15.16
C ARG A 148 -12.65 -5.18 13.99
N TYR A 149 -12.72 -4.48 12.88
CA TYR A 149 -11.93 -4.82 11.68
C TYR A 149 -10.46 -4.50 11.84
N LEU A 150 -10.13 -3.48 12.64
CA LEU A 150 -8.75 -3.18 12.97
C LEU A 150 -8.12 -4.31 13.81
N ALA A 151 -8.85 -4.87 14.75
CA ALA A 151 -8.41 -6.04 15.52
C ALA A 151 -8.22 -7.28 14.61
N VAL A 152 -9.14 -7.50 13.66
CA VAL A 152 -9.00 -8.55 12.65
C VAL A 152 -7.74 -8.33 11.80
N HIS A 153 -7.47 -7.08 11.38
CA HIS A 153 -6.25 -6.75 10.64
C HIS A 153 -4.98 -7.08 11.45
N GLU A 154 -4.94 -6.73 12.72
CA GLU A 154 -3.79 -7.06 13.58
C GLU A 154 -3.57 -8.57 13.66
N THR A 155 -4.63 -9.34 13.83
CA THR A 155 -4.55 -10.81 13.81
C THR A 155 -4.07 -11.33 12.45
N LEU A 156 -4.59 -10.78 11.34
CA LEU A 156 -4.16 -11.16 9.99
C LEU A 156 -2.66 -10.89 9.75
N THR A 157 -2.14 -9.81 10.26
CA THR A 157 -0.74 -9.44 10.03
C THR A 157 0.25 -10.07 11.00
N THR A 158 -0.19 -10.51 12.16
CA THR A 158 0.69 -11.05 13.21
C THR A 158 0.63 -12.58 13.35
N THR A 159 -0.56 -13.13 13.34
CA THR A 159 -0.81 -14.57 13.62
C THR A 159 -1.27 -15.37 12.42
N PHE A 160 -1.87 -14.71 11.44
CA PHE A 160 -2.46 -15.40 10.29
C PHE A 160 -1.41 -16.09 9.39
N VAL A 161 -0.17 -15.62 9.43
CA VAL A 161 0.94 -16.24 8.69
C VAL A 161 1.18 -17.69 9.16
N ASP A 162 1.06 -17.92 10.46
CA ASP A 162 1.31 -19.21 11.07
C ASP A 162 0.10 -20.17 11.04
N PHE A 163 -1.06 -19.67 10.59
CA PHE A 163 -2.28 -20.47 10.51
C PHE A 163 -2.22 -21.48 9.36
N SER A 164 -2.73 -22.69 9.58
CA SER A 164 -3.04 -23.61 8.48
C SER A 164 -4.14 -23.04 7.58
N ILE A 165 -4.32 -23.60 6.38
CA ILE A 165 -5.38 -23.14 5.44
C ILE A 165 -6.75 -23.23 6.11
N GLU A 166 -7.03 -24.32 6.84
CA GLU A 166 -8.30 -24.53 7.54
C GLU A 166 -8.53 -23.47 8.63
N GLN A 167 -7.50 -23.16 9.41
CA GLN A 167 -7.56 -22.12 10.45
C GLN A 167 -7.78 -20.73 9.85
N LYS A 168 -7.18 -20.46 8.69
CA LYS A 168 -7.41 -19.21 7.95
C LYS A 168 -8.86 -19.08 7.52
N VAL A 169 -9.43 -20.13 6.96
CA VAL A 169 -10.82 -20.16 6.52
C VAL A 169 -11.76 -19.97 7.71
N GLU A 170 -11.58 -20.75 8.78
CA GLU A 170 -12.42 -20.67 9.99
C GLU A 170 -12.37 -19.27 10.62
N PHE A 171 -11.17 -18.67 10.71
CA PHE A 171 -11.02 -17.31 11.22
C PHE A 171 -11.79 -16.30 10.39
N LEU A 172 -11.67 -16.37 9.06
CA LEU A 172 -12.38 -15.46 8.15
C LEU A 172 -13.89 -15.68 8.21
N GLU A 173 -14.38 -16.91 8.24
CA GLU A 173 -15.83 -17.21 8.36
C GLU A 173 -16.42 -16.67 9.67
N LYS A 174 -15.70 -16.76 10.76
CA LYS A 174 -16.13 -16.23 12.06
C LYS A 174 -16.28 -14.70 12.07
N HIS A 175 -15.48 -14.01 11.27
CA HIS A 175 -15.44 -12.53 11.26
C HIS A 175 -16.14 -11.92 10.03
N LEU A 176 -16.73 -12.75 9.17
CA LEU A 176 -17.31 -12.35 7.90
C LEU A 176 -18.83 -12.43 7.94
N SER A 177 -19.48 -11.26 7.86
CA SER A 177 -20.90 -11.21 7.54
C SER A 177 -21.13 -10.23 6.37
N LEU A 178 -22.06 -10.55 5.47
CA LEU A 178 -22.39 -9.71 4.31
C LEU A 178 -22.85 -8.30 4.69
N ALA A 179 -23.56 -8.16 5.81
CA ALA A 179 -24.00 -6.85 6.30
C ALA A 179 -22.79 -5.99 6.71
N GLN A 180 -21.83 -6.58 7.40
CA GLN A 180 -20.63 -5.90 7.85
C GLN A 180 -19.71 -5.52 6.68
N GLU A 181 -19.67 -6.32 5.63
CA GLU A 181 -18.91 -6.02 4.42
C GLU A 181 -19.46 -4.77 3.71
N LYS A 182 -20.78 -4.62 3.65
CA LYS A 182 -21.44 -3.45 3.06
C LYS A 182 -21.16 -2.18 3.86
N ASP A 183 -21.25 -2.24 5.18
CA ASP A 183 -20.96 -1.10 6.07
C ASP A 183 -19.49 -0.62 5.87
N LEU A 184 -18.59 -1.57 5.68
CA LEU A 184 -17.18 -1.29 5.43
C LEU A 184 -16.96 -0.60 4.08
N ASP A 185 -17.65 -1.06 3.02
CA ASP A 185 -17.59 -0.43 1.70
C ASP A 185 -18.11 1.01 1.73
N GLU A 186 -19.26 1.22 2.38
CA GLU A 186 -19.85 2.57 2.50
C GLU A 186 -18.88 3.52 3.22
N TRP A 187 -18.30 3.09 4.33
CA TRP A 187 -17.34 3.90 5.06
C TRP A 187 -16.06 4.20 4.26
N ILE A 188 -15.49 3.21 3.56
CA ILE A 188 -14.31 3.41 2.70
C ILE A 188 -14.63 4.42 1.62
N LEU A 189 -15.75 4.28 0.93
CA LEU A 189 -16.16 5.18 -0.15
C LEU A 189 -16.43 6.61 0.35
N GLU A 190 -17.03 6.78 1.52
CA GLU A 190 -17.21 8.08 2.14
C GLU A 190 -15.87 8.72 2.51
N SER A 191 -14.97 7.94 3.12
CA SER A 191 -13.63 8.41 3.45
C SER A 191 -12.83 8.87 2.23
N LEU A 192 -12.98 8.19 1.10
CA LEU A 192 -12.36 8.59 -0.17
C LEU A 192 -12.94 9.91 -0.71
N LYS A 193 -14.25 10.13 -0.57
CA LYS A 193 -14.91 11.35 -1.06
C LYS A 193 -14.46 12.61 -0.32
N ILE A 194 -14.04 12.51 0.93
CA ILE A 194 -13.55 13.64 1.74
C ILE A 194 -12.23 14.19 1.18
N HIS A 195 -11.45 13.39 0.48
CA HIS A 195 -10.16 13.83 -0.04
C HIS A 195 -10.33 14.86 -1.18
N PRO A 196 -9.61 16.01 -1.16
CA PRO A 196 -9.75 17.06 -2.18
C PRO A 196 -9.50 16.58 -3.61
N HIS A 197 -8.72 15.53 -3.78
CA HIS A 197 -8.39 14.92 -5.07
C HIS A 197 -9.14 13.61 -5.31
N SER A 198 -10.29 13.39 -4.69
CA SER A 198 -11.07 12.15 -4.82
C SER A 198 -11.38 11.79 -6.28
N HIS A 199 -11.59 12.78 -7.14
CA HIS A 199 -11.83 12.60 -8.58
C HIS A 199 -10.62 12.03 -9.35
N LEU A 200 -9.43 12.02 -8.76
CA LEU A 200 -8.21 11.49 -9.38
C LEU A 200 -7.95 10.02 -9.05
N PHE A 201 -8.71 9.43 -8.12
CA PHE A 201 -8.58 8.01 -7.80
C PHE A 201 -9.08 7.14 -8.95
N LYS A 202 -8.15 6.41 -9.57
CA LYS A 202 -8.44 5.60 -10.76
C LYS A 202 -8.82 4.16 -10.42
N THR A 203 -8.29 3.66 -9.32
CA THR A 203 -8.41 2.26 -8.94
C THR A 203 -9.68 1.93 -8.16
N THR A 204 -10.33 2.92 -7.55
CA THR A 204 -11.56 2.75 -6.75
C THR A 204 -12.66 1.99 -7.50
N LEU A 205 -12.82 2.26 -8.80
CA LEU A 205 -13.82 1.61 -9.63
C LEU A 205 -13.58 0.11 -9.83
N PHE A 206 -12.33 -0.33 -9.75
CA PHE A 206 -11.95 -1.74 -9.92
C PHE A 206 -12.02 -2.54 -8.62
N VAL A 207 -11.95 -1.87 -7.47
CA VAL A 207 -11.91 -2.51 -6.15
C VAL A 207 -13.31 -2.59 -5.52
N TYR A 208 -14.18 -1.60 -5.71
CA TYR A 208 -15.46 -1.48 -4.98
C TYR A 208 -16.72 -1.57 -5.86
N LYS A 209 -16.61 -1.77 -7.16
CA LYS A 209 -17.76 -1.90 -8.07
C LYS A 209 -17.95 -3.31 -8.65
N GLN A 210 -17.51 -4.32 -7.92
CA GLN A 210 -17.78 -5.71 -8.30
C GLN A 210 -19.06 -6.21 -7.67
#